data_1f2eb9c8804be203d3ec2a8a49d42003
#
_entry.id   1f2eb9c8804be203d3ec2a8a49d42003
#
_cell.length_a   1.000
_cell.length_b   1.000
_cell.length_c   1.000
_cell.angle_alpha   90.00
_cell.angle_beta   90.00
_cell.angle_gamma   90.00
#
_symmetry.space_group_name_H-M   'P 1'
#
loop_
_entity.id
_entity.type
_entity.pdbx_description
1 polymer ?
#
loop_
_entity_poly.entity_id
_entity_poly.type
_entity_poly.pdbx_seq_one_letter_code
_entity_poly.pdbx_strand_id
1 'polypeptide(L)'
;MNFISNHFVSISLLLCIVVLLFHIRDLRHKLRRLSAIVRRLHLQERTLLSELENKPQAKLSKEESLFVRICQLMDEDKPYASPDFKPEDLAASLGTNRTYLANAIKRYGGGLTISQFITRYRLRYASQLLERTDLDLSVNDVSQMAGFSSRSTFNRQFALFFNDTPSDYKD
;
A
#
# COMPACT_ATOMS: atom_id res chain seq x y z
N MET A 1 52.58 42.56 -14.18
CA MET A 1 51.78 41.99 -13.06
C MET A 1 50.59 41.12 -13.52
N ASN A 2 50.19 41.11 -14.79
CA ASN A 2 49.03 40.37 -15.31
C ASN A 2 49.32 38.90 -15.73
N PHE A 3 50.58 38.54 -15.95
CA PHE A 3 50.92 37.19 -16.44
C PHE A 3 50.80 36.11 -15.34
N ILE A 4 51.18 36.42 -14.12
CA ILE A 4 51.12 35.51 -12.96
C ILE A 4 49.66 35.27 -12.51
N SER A 5 48.80 36.29 -12.58
CA SER A 5 47.36 36.18 -12.24
C SER A 5 46.61 35.26 -13.20
N ASN A 6 46.91 35.31 -14.51
CA ASN A 6 46.25 34.44 -15.50
C ASN A 6 46.62 32.95 -15.33
N HIS A 7 47.86 32.65 -14.92
CA HIS A 7 48.27 31.26 -14.65
C HIS A 7 47.59 30.70 -13.42
N PHE A 8 47.39 31.47 -12.35
CA PHE A 8 46.65 31.00 -11.15
C PHE A 8 45.18 30.75 -11.46
N VAL A 9 44.52 31.57 -12.26
CA VAL A 9 43.13 31.37 -12.69
C VAL A 9 43.00 30.12 -13.57
N SER A 10 43.94 29.87 -14.48
CA SER A 10 43.93 28.65 -15.33
C SER A 10 44.14 27.39 -14.52
N ILE A 11 45.02 27.37 -13.54
CA ILE A 11 45.27 26.23 -12.66
C ILE A 11 44.04 25.95 -11.79
N SER A 12 43.41 26.97 -11.22
CA SER A 12 42.18 26.85 -10.44
C SER A 12 41.02 26.24 -11.25
N LEU A 13 40.86 26.71 -12.50
CA LEU A 13 39.84 26.23 -13.41
C LEU A 13 40.08 24.74 -13.76
N LEU A 14 41.31 24.33 -13.98
CA LEU A 14 41.72 22.98 -14.29
C LEU A 14 41.44 22.05 -13.10
N LEU A 15 41.70 22.49 -11.89
CA LEU A 15 41.40 21.77 -10.66
C LEU A 15 39.89 21.58 -10.47
N CYS A 16 39.08 22.61 -10.72
CA CYS A 16 37.62 22.51 -10.68
C CYS A 16 37.09 21.47 -11.69
N ILE A 17 37.63 21.47 -12.92
CA ILE A 17 37.25 20.49 -13.97
C ILE A 17 37.57 19.07 -13.52
N VAL A 18 38.74 18.84 -12.94
CA VAL A 18 39.15 17.52 -12.45
C VAL A 18 38.21 17.02 -11.33
N VAL A 19 37.88 17.90 -10.38
CA VAL A 19 36.92 17.59 -9.30
C VAL A 19 35.53 17.27 -9.88
N LEU A 20 35.09 18.06 -10.86
CA LEU A 20 33.79 17.83 -11.52
C LEU A 20 33.75 16.49 -12.26
N LEU A 21 34.83 16.16 -12.99
CA LEU A 21 34.96 14.88 -13.68
C LEU A 21 34.95 13.70 -12.71
N PHE A 22 35.61 13.86 -11.55
CA PHE A 22 35.60 12.85 -10.49
C PHE A 22 34.18 12.63 -9.95
N HIS A 23 33.44 13.71 -9.66
CA HIS A 23 32.04 13.61 -9.22
C HIS A 23 31.13 12.97 -10.27
N ILE A 24 31.28 13.35 -11.53
CA ILE A 24 30.50 12.72 -12.63
C ILE A 24 30.79 11.23 -12.72
N ARG A 25 32.05 10.83 -12.55
CA ARG A 25 32.45 9.43 -12.56
C ARG A 25 31.84 8.66 -11.39
N ASP A 26 31.86 9.23 -10.19
CA ASP A 26 31.24 8.63 -8.99
C ASP A 26 29.72 8.48 -9.14
N LEU A 27 29.04 9.52 -9.64
CA LEU A 27 27.62 9.46 -9.96
C LEU A 27 27.28 8.36 -10.98
N ARG A 28 28.08 8.25 -12.04
CA ARG A 28 27.91 7.16 -13.05
C ARG A 28 28.09 5.78 -12.44
N HIS A 29 29.01 5.62 -11.49
CA HIS A 29 29.18 4.35 -10.76
C HIS A 29 27.97 4.03 -9.88
N LYS A 30 27.42 5.01 -9.16
CA LYS A 30 26.21 4.87 -8.36
C LYS A 30 25.00 4.50 -9.21
N LEU A 31 24.81 5.17 -10.34
CA LEU A 31 23.74 4.88 -11.29
C LEU A 31 23.84 3.46 -11.87
N ARG A 32 25.04 2.99 -12.23
CA ARG A 32 25.24 1.62 -12.71
C ARG A 32 24.91 0.57 -11.65
N ARG A 33 25.25 0.82 -10.37
CA ARG A 33 24.89 -0.08 -9.27
C ARG A 33 23.37 -0.14 -9.06
N LEU A 34 22.71 1.02 -9.06
CA LEU A 34 21.25 1.11 -8.96
C LEU A 34 20.56 0.39 -10.13
N SER A 35 21.00 0.60 -11.35
CA SER A 35 20.42 -0.06 -12.52
C SER A 35 20.62 -1.59 -12.49
N ALA A 36 21.72 -2.07 -11.92
CA ALA A 36 21.96 -3.50 -11.73
C ALA A 36 21.03 -4.11 -10.68
N ILE A 37 20.76 -3.37 -9.58
CA ILE A 37 19.82 -3.81 -8.54
C ILE A 37 18.39 -3.86 -9.09
N VAL A 38 17.95 -2.81 -9.79
CA VAL A 38 16.63 -2.77 -10.43
C VAL A 38 16.46 -3.92 -11.41
N ARG A 39 17.47 -4.20 -12.22
CA ARG A 39 17.45 -5.32 -13.18
C ARG A 39 17.36 -6.67 -12.48
N ARG A 40 18.04 -6.87 -11.34
CA ARG A 40 17.91 -8.09 -10.52
C ARG A 40 16.50 -8.24 -9.95
N LEU A 41 15.92 -7.17 -9.43
CA LEU A 41 14.56 -7.19 -8.88
C LEU A 41 13.53 -7.55 -9.96
N HIS A 42 13.62 -6.97 -11.15
CA HIS A 42 12.74 -7.34 -12.27
C HIS A 42 12.92 -8.78 -12.74
N LEU A 43 14.13 -9.31 -12.74
CA LEU A 43 14.36 -10.72 -13.08
C LEU A 43 13.76 -11.64 -12.01
N GLN A 44 13.92 -11.30 -10.74
CA GLN A 44 13.38 -12.07 -9.63
C GLN A 44 11.84 -12.04 -9.63
N GLU A 45 11.25 -10.89 -9.90
CA GLU A 45 9.80 -10.73 -10.09
C GLU A 45 9.28 -11.62 -11.24
N ARG A 46 9.94 -11.59 -12.40
CA ARG A 46 9.58 -12.45 -13.55
C ARG A 46 9.70 -13.93 -13.23
N THR A 47 10.73 -14.32 -12.47
CA THR A 47 10.90 -15.73 -12.08
C THR A 47 9.78 -16.16 -11.14
N LEU A 48 9.44 -15.34 -10.15
CA LEU A 48 8.32 -15.61 -9.23
C LEU A 48 6.98 -15.67 -9.97
N LEU A 49 6.73 -14.77 -10.92
CA LEU A 49 5.51 -14.80 -11.74
C LEU A 49 5.45 -16.06 -12.60
N SER A 50 6.56 -16.47 -13.22
CA SER A 50 6.61 -17.70 -14.01
C SER A 50 6.46 -18.98 -13.16
N GLU A 51 6.96 -18.98 -11.92
CA GLU A 51 6.73 -20.07 -10.97
C GLU A 51 5.27 -20.14 -10.51
N LEU A 52 4.59 -19.01 -10.37
CA LEU A 52 3.16 -18.94 -10.06
C LEU A 52 2.30 -19.41 -11.24
N GLU A 53 2.65 -19.04 -12.47
CA GLU A 53 1.98 -19.49 -13.70
C GLU A 53 2.17 -20.97 -13.98
N ASN A 54 3.37 -21.52 -13.70
CA ASN A 54 3.69 -22.95 -13.89
C ASN A 54 3.28 -23.84 -12.71
N LYS A 55 2.80 -23.27 -11.59
CA LYS A 55 2.17 -24.06 -10.55
C LYS A 55 0.90 -24.67 -11.13
N PRO A 56 0.78 -26.02 -11.20
CA PRO A 56 -0.48 -26.63 -11.61
C PRO A 56 -1.54 -25.97 -10.75
N GLN A 57 -2.59 -25.43 -11.38
CA GLN A 57 -3.71 -24.79 -10.68
C GLN A 57 -4.22 -25.82 -9.66
N ALA A 58 -3.66 -25.81 -8.49
CA ALA A 58 -4.15 -26.57 -7.37
C ALA A 58 -5.59 -26.09 -7.22
N LYS A 59 -6.55 -26.95 -7.54
CA LYS A 59 -7.97 -26.66 -7.47
C LYS A 59 -8.22 -26.06 -6.09
N LEU A 60 -8.41 -24.76 -6.03
CA LEU A 60 -8.63 -24.01 -4.79
C LEU A 60 -9.64 -24.74 -3.96
N SER A 61 -9.38 -24.92 -2.69
CA SER A 61 -10.38 -25.51 -1.79
C SER A 61 -11.64 -24.64 -1.86
N LYS A 62 -12.81 -25.23 -1.57
CA LYS A 62 -14.06 -24.45 -1.56
C LYS A 62 -13.98 -23.23 -0.64
N GLU A 63 -13.30 -23.36 0.49
CA GLU A 63 -13.07 -22.26 1.43
C GLU A 63 -12.13 -21.19 0.87
N GLU A 64 -11.08 -21.60 0.20
CA GLU A 64 -10.13 -20.69 -0.44
C GLU A 64 -10.78 -19.92 -1.60
N SER A 65 -11.55 -20.62 -2.45
CA SER A 65 -12.34 -19.98 -3.52
C SER A 65 -13.35 -18.99 -2.96
N LEU A 66 -13.98 -19.32 -1.83
CA LEU A 66 -14.87 -18.40 -1.15
C LEU A 66 -14.12 -17.17 -0.64
N PHE A 67 -12.94 -17.35 -0.04
CA PHE A 67 -12.14 -16.24 0.45
C PHE A 67 -11.68 -15.30 -0.66
N VAL A 68 -11.26 -15.83 -1.82
CA VAL A 68 -10.93 -15.02 -3.00
C VAL A 68 -12.15 -14.17 -3.45
N ARG A 69 -13.35 -14.79 -3.51
CA ARG A 69 -14.58 -14.06 -3.84
C ARG A 69 -14.95 -12.99 -2.82
N ILE A 70 -14.68 -13.25 -1.52
CA ILE A 70 -14.85 -12.24 -0.46
C ILE A 70 -13.96 -11.04 -0.75
N CYS A 71 -12.66 -11.27 -1.00
CA CYS A 71 -11.71 -10.19 -1.29
C CYS A 71 -12.12 -9.40 -2.53
N GLN A 72 -12.50 -10.07 -3.62
CA GLN A 72 -12.96 -9.41 -4.85
C GLN A 72 -14.16 -8.50 -4.59
N LEU A 73 -15.20 -8.99 -3.93
CA LEU A 73 -16.38 -8.18 -3.60
C LEU A 73 -16.00 -6.96 -2.74
N MET A 74 -15.12 -7.16 -1.75
CA MET A 74 -14.69 -6.07 -0.87
C MET A 74 -13.87 -5.02 -1.61
N ASP A 75 -13.05 -5.40 -2.58
CA ASP A 75 -12.18 -4.49 -3.33
C ASP A 75 -12.93 -3.77 -4.45
N GLU A 76 -13.81 -4.47 -5.18
CA GLU A 76 -14.53 -3.93 -6.35
C GLU A 76 -15.73 -3.08 -5.92
N ASP A 77 -16.64 -3.67 -5.13
CA ASP A 77 -17.92 -3.04 -4.79
C ASP A 77 -17.87 -2.16 -3.54
N LYS A 78 -16.84 -2.36 -2.71
CA LYS A 78 -16.63 -1.64 -1.43
C LYS A 78 -17.89 -1.56 -0.55
N PRO A 79 -18.62 -2.65 -0.34
CA PRO A 79 -19.89 -2.62 0.39
C PRO A 79 -19.71 -2.17 1.84
N TYR A 80 -18.53 -2.33 2.38
CA TYR A 80 -18.15 -1.91 3.72
C TYR A 80 -18.22 -0.37 3.92
N ALA A 81 -18.23 0.41 2.85
CA ALA A 81 -18.37 1.87 2.92
C ALA A 81 -19.77 2.31 3.37
N SER A 82 -20.76 1.42 3.30
CA SER A 82 -22.06 1.67 3.91
C SER A 82 -22.02 1.41 5.43
N PRO A 83 -22.49 2.37 6.26
CA PRO A 83 -22.56 2.17 7.71
C PRO A 83 -23.47 1.02 8.13
N ASP A 84 -24.50 0.73 7.33
CA ASP A 84 -25.50 -0.31 7.60
C ASP A 84 -25.05 -1.70 7.19
N PHE A 85 -23.93 -1.82 6.45
CA PHE A 85 -23.40 -3.10 5.98
C PHE A 85 -22.99 -4.02 7.14
N LYS A 86 -23.58 -5.20 7.17
CA LYS A 86 -23.43 -6.21 8.23
C LYS A 86 -22.80 -7.50 7.71
N PRO A 87 -22.28 -8.34 8.61
CA PRO A 87 -21.77 -9.66 8.25
C PRO A 87 -22.77 -10.54 7.48
N GLU A 88 -24.05 -10.38 7.77
CA GLU A 88 -25.16 -11.12 7.15
C GLU A 88 -25.30 -10.74 5.66
N ASP A 89 -25.13 -9.46 5.35
CA ASP A 89 -25.20 -8.93 3.98
C ASP A 89 -24.04 -9.49 3.14
N LEU A 90 -22.84 -9.58 3.71
CA LEU A 90 -21.69 -10.18 3.06
C LEU A 90 -21.93 -11.67 2.74
N ALA A 91 -22.52 -12.40 3.66
CA ALA A 91 -22.86 -13.80 3.42
C ALA A 91 -23.93 -13.97 2.33
N ALA A 92 -24.95 -13.13 2.35
CA ALA A 92 -26.02 -13.13 1.35
C ALA A 92 -25.51 -12.78 -0.06
N SER A 93 -24.66 -11.76 -0.18
CA SER A 93 -24.07 -11.34 -1.47
C SER A 93 -23.22 -12.43 -2.11
N LEU A 94 -22.63 -13.32 -1.32
CA LEU A 94 -21.79 -14.42 -1.79
C LEU A 94 -22.55 -15.75 -1.94
N GLY A 95 -23.83 -15.78 -1.62
CA GLY A 95 -24.65 -17.01 -1.65
C GLY A 95 -24.13 -18.08 -0.68
N THR A 96 -23.68 -17.66 0.50
CA THR A 96 -23.13 -18.54 1.54
C THR A 96 -23.78 -18.27 2.90
N ASN A 97 -23.42 -19.01 3.90
CA ASN A 97 -23.86 -18.75 5.26
C ASN A 97 -22.73 -18.20 6.15
N ARG A 98 -23.11 -17.65 7.30
CA ARG A 98 -22.20 -17.01 8.24
C ARG A 98 -21.08 -17.93 8.73
N THR A 99 -21.35 -19.23 8.86
CA THR A 99 -20.37 -20.22 9.34
C THR A 99 -19.25 -20.43 8.32
N TYR A 100 -19.60 -20.66 7.05
CA TYR A 100 -18.61 -20.81 5.98
C TYR A 100 -17.83 -19.51 5.76
N LEU A 101 -18.51 -18.36 5.81
CA LEU A 101 -17.87 -17.05 5.73
C LEU A 101 -16.85 -16.86 6.86
N ALA A 102 -17.23 -17.16 8.12
CA ALA A 102 -16.35 -17.03 9.27
C ALA A 102 -15.13 -17.96 9.17
N ASN A 103 -15.33 -19.20 8.72
CA ASN A 103 -14.24 -20.16 8.57
C ASN A 103 -13.25 -19.74 7.49
N ALA A 104 -13.73 -19.28 6.33
CA ALA A 104 -12.89 -18.78 5.25
C ALA A 104 -12.05 -17.57 5.70
N ILE A 105 -12.69 -16.57 6.33
CA ILE A 105 -12.00 -15.36 6.84
C ILE A 105 -11.00 -15.74 7.94
N LYS A 106 -11.39 -16.61 8.88
CA LYS A 106 -10.49 -17.03 9.96
C LYS A 106 -9.26 -17.75 9.42
N ARG A 107 -9.43 -18.63 8.44
CA ARG A 107 -8.35 -19.46 7.88
C ARG A 107 -7.41 -18.68 6.98
N TYR A 108 -7.93 -17.83 6.09
CA TYR A 108 -7.17 -17.15 5.05
C TYR A 108 -7.03 -15.63 5.29
N GLY A 109 -7.87 -15.04 6.13
CA GLY A 109 -7.85 -13.61 6.47
C GLY A 109 -7.03 -13.25 7.71
N GLY A 110 -6.12 -14.14 8.16
CA GLY A 110 -5.24 -13.86 9.30
C GLY A 110 -5.87 -14.04 10.67
N GLY A 111 -6.82 -15.00 10.83
CA GLY A 111 -7.44 -15.31 12.10
C GLY A 111 -8.53 -14.34 12.55
N LEU A 112 -8.93 -13.41 11.68
CA LEU A 112 -9.90 -12.38 12.01
C LEU A 112 -11.33 -12.94 12.10
N THR A 113 -12.15 -12.28 12.94
CA THR A 113 -13.60 -12.40 12.85
C THR A 113 -14.13 -11.63 11.63
N ILE A 114 -15.36 -11.91 11.19
CA ILE A 114 -15.98 -11.20 10.05
C ILE A 114 -16.03 -9.69 10.33
N SER A 115 -16.43 -9.30 11.54
CA SER A 115 -16.50 -7.88 11.92
C SER A 115 -15.13 -7.19 11.92
N GLN A 116 -14.10 -7.86 12.41
CA GLN A 116 -12.73 -7.34 12.37
C GLN A 116 -12.21 -7.23 10.92
N PHE A 117 -12.56 -8.19 10.07
CA PHE A 117 -12.20 -8.18 8.66
C PHE A 117 -12.84 -6.96 7.94
N ILE A 118 -14.15 -6.74 8.12
CA ILE A 118 -14.86 -5.57 7.58
C ILE A 118 -14.23 -4.27 8.12
N THR A 119 -13.99 -4.18 9.44
CA THR A 119 -13.37 -3.01 10.07
C THR A 119 -11.99 -2.71 9.47
N ARG A 120 -11.19 -3.74 9.18
CA ARG A 120 -9.88 -3.56 8.56
C ARG A 120 -9.97 -2.96 7.14
N TYR A 121 -10.95 -3.33 6.36
CA TYR A 121 -11.22 -2.72 5.05
C TYR A 121 -11.65 -1.26 5.19
N ARG A 122 -12.55 -0.96 6.13
CA ARG A 122 -12.96 0.42 6.44
C ARG A 122 -11.79 1.30 6.83
N LEU A 123 -10.90 0.82 7.69
CA LEU A 123 -9.73 1.56 8.15
C LEU A 123 -8.73 1.83 7.03
N ARG A 124 -8.48 0.84 6.16
CA ARG A 124 -7.62 1.03 4.97
C ARG A 124 -8.21 2.03 3.99
N TYR A 125 -9.51 1.98 3.79
CA TYR A 125 -10.18 2.96 2.93
C TYR A 125 -10.14 4.37 3.54
N ALA A 126 -10.33 4.48 4.85
CA ALA A 126 -10.18 5.75 5.56
C ALA A 126 -8.77 6.34 5.43
N SER A 127 -7.70 5.53 5.56
CA SER A 127 -6.33 6.02 5.37
C SER A 127 -6.10 6.55 3.96
N GLN A 128 -6.61 5.85 2.93
CA GLN A 128 -6.56 6.32 1.54
C GLN A 128 -7.31 7.65 1.33
N LEU A 129 -8.43 7.87 2.03
CA LEU A 129 -9.16 9.13 1.97
C LEU A 129 -8.41 10.26 2.68
N LEU A 130 -7.74 9.99 3.81
CA LEU A 130 -6.93 10.97 4.55
C LEU A 130 -5.70 11.41 3.75
N GLU A 131 -5.10 10.50 2.97
CA GLU A 131 -3.96 10.80 2.09
C GLU A 131 -4.33 11.64 0.85
N ARG A 132 -5.63 11.77 0.55
CA ARG A 132 -6.16 12.57 -0.56
C ARG A 132 -6.21 14.05 -0.21
N THR A 133 -5.10 14.76 -0.37
CA THR A 133 -5.00 16.20 -0.10
C THR A 133 -5.78 17.08 -1.09
N ASP A 134 -6.15 16.52 -2.24
CA ASP A 134 -7.02 17.15 -3.24
C ASP A 134 -8.49 17.23 -2.79
N LEU A 135 -8.87 16.42 -1.81
CA LEU A 135 -10.20 16.42 -1.21
C LEU A 135 -10.10 17.09 0.17
N ASP A 136 -10.75 18.22 0.35
CA ASP A 136 -10.80 18.89 1.66
C ASP A 136 -11.80 18.19 2.60
N LEU A 137 -11.51 16.91 2.91
CA LEU A 137 -12.35 16.09 3.78
C LEU A 137 -12.00 16.30 5.24
N SER A 138 -12.99 16.56 6.07
CA SER A 138 -12.79 16.49 7.51
C SER A 138 -12.67 15.05 8.00
N VAL A 139 -12.07 14.85 9.17
CA VAL A 139 -12.00 13.53 9.82
C VAL A 139 -13.40 12.91 10.01
N ASN A 140 -14.42 13.76 10.20
CA ASN A 140 -15.79 13.30 10.30
C ASN A 140 -16.32 12.75 8.97
N ASP A 141 -16.07 13.47 7.86
CA ASP A 141 -16.47 13.03 6.52
C ASP A 141 -15.80 11.71 6.17
N VAL A 142 -14.50 11.58 6.43
CA VAL A 142 -13.74 10.33 6.23
C VAL A 142 -14.35 9.18 7.04
N SER A 143 -14.69 9.41 8.29
CA SER A 143 -15.34 8.41 9.14
C SER A 143 -16.65 7.90 8.52
N GLN A 144 -17.50 8.80 8.05
CA GLN A 144 -18.77 8.45 7.41
C GLN A 144 -18.58 7.74 6.08
N MET A 145 -17.71 8.27 5.20
CA MET A 145 -17.40 7.67 3.89
C MET A 145 -16.77 6.28 4.01
N ALA A 146 -16.03 6.05 5.08
CA ALA A 146 -15.46 4.73 5.37
C ALA A 146 -16.44 3.74 6.02
N GLY A 147 -17.70 4.14 6.22
CA GLY A 147 -18.77 3.29 6.72
C GLY A 147 -18.80 3.12 8.24
N PHE A 148 -18.24 4.06 9.00
CA PHE A 148 -18.38 4.05 10.45
C PHE A 148 -19.64 4.81 10.86
N SER A 149 -20.48 4.19 11.66
CA SER A 149 -21.68 4.82 12.25
C SER A 149 -21.37 5.79 13.38
N SER A 150 -20.14 5.79 13.92
CA SER A 150 -19.72 6.60 15.05
C SER A 150 -18.27 7.05 14.90
N ARG A 151 -18.04 8.37 14.91
CA ARG A 151 -16.71 8.98 14.92
C ARG A 151 -15.83 8.50 16.08
N SER A 152 -16.43 8.32 17.25
CA SER A 152 -15.71 7.82 18.44
C SER A 152 -15.16 6.40 18.20
N THR A 153 -16.00 5.52 17.62
CA THR A 153 -15.57 4.16 17.25
C THR A 153 -14.49 4.20 16.19
N PHE A 154 -14.64 5.04 15.17
CA PHE A 154 -13.62 5.24 14.12
C PHE A 154 -12.28 5.66 14.72
N ASN A 155 -12.23 6.74 15.47
CA ASN A 155 -10.97 7.25 16.05
C ASN A 155 -10.27 6.19 16.89
N ARG A 156 -11.00 5.48 17.75
CA ARG A 156 -10.45 4.41 18.58
C ARG A 156 -9.90 3.27 17.75
N GLN A 157 -10.64 2.79 16.73
CA GLN A 157 -10.21 1.69 15.88
C GLN A 157 -9.04 2.08 14.97
N PHE A 158 -9.03 3.30 14.49
CA PHE A 158 -7.96 3.86 13.67
C PHE A 158 -6.66 3.93 14.47
N ALA A 159 -6.70 4.51 15.67
CA ALA A 159 -5.55 4.62 16.55
C ALA A 159 -4.98 3.23 16.93
N LEU A 160 -5.84 2.24 17.18
CA LEU A 160 -5.40 0.87 17.47
C LEU A 160 -4.76 0.18 16.25
N PHE A 161 -5.17 0.53 15.04
CA PHE A 161 -4.71 -0.13 13.82
C PHE A 161 -3.43 0.50 13.26
N PHE A 162 -3.35 1.82 13.25
CA PHE A 162 -2.23 2.58 12.68
C PHE A 162 -1.24 3.10 13.74
N ASN A 163 -1.57 2.96 15.03
CA ASN A 163 -0.83 3.53 16.15
C ASN A 163 -0.70 5.06 16.08
N ASP A 164 -1.67 5.70 15.45
CA ASP A 164 -1.73 7.13 15.23
C ASP A 164 -3.19 7.61 15.19
N THR A 165 -3.46 8.90 15.46
CA THR A 165 -4.82 9.42 15.35
C THR A 165 -5.15 9.80 13.90
N PRO A 166 -6.45 9.77 13.48
CA PRO A 166 -6.81 10.19 12.14
C PRO A 166 -6.42 11.65 11.81
N SER A 167 -6.35 12.52 12.82
CA SER A 167 -5.96 13.93 12.66
C SER A 167 -4.47 14.04 12.37
N ASP A 168 -3.64 13.37 13.17
CA ASP A 168 -2.17 13.38 13.01
C ASP A 168 -1.74 12.64 11.74
N TYR A 169 -2.53 11.66 11.29
CA TYR A 169 -2.28 10.92 10.05
C TYR A 169 -2.55 11.75 8.78
N LYS A 170 -3.41 12.79 8.88
CA LYS A 170 -3.77 13.67 7.76
C LYS A 170 -2.72 14.77 7.54
N ASP A 171 -2.02 15.22 8.60
CA ASP A 171 -1.03 16.31 8.58
C ASP A 171 0.32 15.83 8.03
#